data_bd9040d6c0734b0b79275c2bef5ce30e
#
_entry.id   bd9040d6c0734b0b79275c2bef5ce30e
#
_cell.length_a   1.000
_cell.length_b   1.000
_cell.length_c   1.000
_cell.angle_alpha   90.00
_cell.angle_beta   90.00
_cell.angle_gamma   90.00
#
_symmetry.space_group_name_H-M   'P 1'
#
loop_
_entity.id
_entity.type
_entity.pdbx_description
1 polymer ?
#
loop_
_entity_poly.entity_id
_entity_poly.type
_entity_poly.pdbx_seq_one_letter_code
_entity_poly.pdbx_strand_id
1 'polypeptide(L)'
;MENQGRIILFSGKTEGLSAEEAGWNSSFSMQTRHFHSELELYFLMEGERYYFVDQNTYHLVPHTGILIGRNRIHKTSVCPENPAHRRFLLEYSQNPYDMLLRGLHYHDFEGFGSEFAGPVCFEEDEWERVCLLITELKEKMTAGEERSSVVLKGMELLDFYAICARRRKMENSGKPQGLVPGKETERIHQVIDEIAQYLQQHCSESIRLDDLSARFYISRSRMTYMFKQITGFTVVEYLSFVRVRKAERLLCETELPITEIAGEAGFGNVTYFERVFRTATGLAPLQYRKKNRNA
;
A
#
# COMPACT_ATOMS: atom_id res chain seq x y z
N MET A 1 -8.25 -18.26 13.46
CA MET A 1 -9.08 -18.61 12.27
C MET A 1 -8.50 -17.95 10.99
N GLU A 2 -7.18 -17.87 10.88
CA GLU A 2 -6.50 -17.06 9.83
C GLU A 2 -6.21 -17.80 8.50
N ASN A 3 -6.54 -19.08 8.37
CA ASN A 3 -6.09 -19.89 7.24
C ASN A 3 -7.17 -20.73 6.55
N GLN A 4 -8.46 -20.41 6.72
CA GLN A 4 -9.50 -21.19 6.02
C GLN A 4 -9.46 -20.88 4.52
N GLY A 5 -9.03 -21.86 3.73
CA GLY A 5 -9.04 -21.81 2.27
C GLY A 5 -7.80 -21.22 1.59
N ARG A 6 -6.74 -20.84 2.34
CA ARG A 6 -5.46 -20.40 1.75
C ARG A 6 -4.62 -21.60 1.35
N ILE A 7 -4.17 -21.59 0.10
CA ILE A 7 -3.26 -22.58 -0.46
C ILE A 7 -1.97 -21.84 -0.84
N ILE A 8 -0.85 -22.15 -0.18
CA ILE A 8 0.47 -21.62 -0.57
C ILE A 8 1.01 -22.52 -1.67
N LEU A 9 1.23 -21.92 -2.85
CA LEU A 9 1.76 -22.61 -4.03
C LEU A 9 3.29 -22.46 -4.11
N PHE A 10 3.82 -21.34 -3.59
CA PHE A 10 5.25 -21.06 -3.50
C PHE A 10 5.53 -20.10 -2.35
N SER A 11 6.67 -20.28 -1.68
CA SER A 11 7.19 -19.31 -0.72
C SER A 11 8.72 -19.39 -0.73
N GLY A 12 9.36 -18.24 -0.96
CA GLY A 12 10.80 -18.10 -0.98
C GLY A 12 11.23 -16.82 -0.29
N LYS A 13 12.40 -16.86 0.39
CA LYS A 13 12.95 -15.69 1.06
C LYS A 13 14.48 -15.70 0.97
N THR A 14 15.03 -14.55 0.64
CA THR A 14 16.46 -14.24 0.78
C THR A 14 16.61 -12.91 1.49
N GLU A 15 17.83 -12.51 1.83
CA GLU A 15 18.07 -11.20 2.43
C GLU A 15 17.75 -10.10 1.39
N GLY A 16 16.77 -9.29 1.67
CA GLY A 16 16.31 -8.18 0.82
C GLY A 16 15.10 -8.48 -0.05
N LEU A 17 14.71 -9.74 -0.24
CA LEU A 17 13.56 -10.11 -1.07
C LEU A 17 12.79 -11.29 -0.47
N SER A 18 11.48 -11.15 -0.31
CA SER A 18 10.57 -12.27 -0.10
C SER A 18 9.58 -12.39 -1.26
N ALA A 19 9.19 -13.61 -1.57
CA ALA A 19 8.25 -13.92 -2.65
C ALA A 19 7.27 -15.01 -2.21
N GLU A 20 5.99 -14.82 -2.51
CA GLU A 20 4.94 -15.77 -2.18
C GLU A 20 3.90 -15.86 -3.29
N GLU A 21 3.55 -17.07 -3.69
CA GLU A 21 2.36 -17.35 -4.49
C GLU A 21 1.32 -18.06 -3.63
N ALA A 22 0.13 -17.49 -3.57
CA ALA A 22 -0.96 -18.07 -2.81
C ALA A 22 -2.31 -17.92 -3.52
N GLY A 23 -3.17 -18.91 -3.32
CA GLY A 23 -4.54 -18.93 -3.80
C GLY A 23 -5.55 -19.10 -2.67
N TRP A 24 -6.78 -18.68 -2.92
CA TRP A 24 -7.93 -18.85 -2.04
C TRP A 24 -9.13 -19.31 -2.84
N ASN A 25 -9.81 -20.34 -2.34
CA ASN A 25 -11.04 -20.88 -2.95
C ASN A 25 -12.31 -20.35 -2.27
N SER A 26 -12.17 -19.44 -1.30
CA SER A 26 -13.28 -18.90 -0.50
C SER A 26 -13.13 -17.41 -0.28
N SER A 27 -14.20 -16.80 0.25
CA SER A 27 -14.20 -15.37 0.61
C SER A 27 -13.15 -15.06 1.68
N PHE A 28 -11.99 -14.61 1.25
CA PHE A 28 -10.94 -14.13 2.14
C PHE A 28 -10.77 -12.63 1.96
N SER A 29 -10.93 -11.88 3.04
CA SER A 29 -10.49 -10.49 3.13
C SER A 29 -9.38 -10.42 4.17
N MET A 30 -8.31 -9.70 3.86
CA MET A 30 -7.23 -9.46 4.78
C MET A 30 -7.77 -8.83 6.07
N GLN A 31 -7.63 -9.54 7.22
CA GLN A 31 -8.20 -9.09 8.49
C GLN A 31 -7.29 -8.11 9.24
N THR A 32 -6.00 -8.17 8.99
CA THR A 32 -5.00 -7.35 9.66
C THR A 32 -4.55 -6.18 8.80
N ARG A 33 -4.29 -5.08 9.47
CA ARG A 33 -3.68 -3.87 8.92
C ARG A 33 -2.28 -4.21 8.46
N HIS A 34 -1.93 -3.79 7.25
CA HIS A 34 -0.55 -3.87 6.81
C HIS A 34 -0.07 -2.46 6.50
N PHE A 35 0.96 -2.04 7.16
CA PHE A 35 1.94 -1.07 6.73
C PHE A 35 3.30 -1.60 7.16
N HIS A 36 4.22 -1.64 6.27
CA HIS A 36 5.56 -2.17 6.49
C HIS A 36 6.59 -1.31 5.75
N SER A 37 7.86 -1.49 6.10
CA SER A 37 8.96 -0.70 5.54
C SER A 37 9.42 -1.16 4.15
N GLU A 38 8.89 -2.25 3.68
CA GLU A 38 9.18 -2.85 2.39
C GLU A 38 8.36 -2.16 1.27
N LEU A 39 8.87 -2.22 0.03
CA LEU A 39 8.05 -2.05 -1.16
C LEU A 39 7.33 -3.36 -1.43
N GLU A 40 6.04 -3.30 -1.72
CA GLU A 40 5.25 -4.46 -2.08
C GLU A 40 4.87 -4.39 -3.56
N LEU A 41 5.19 -5.44 -4.32
CA LEU A 41 4.74 -5.62 -5.69
C LEU A 41 3.82 -6.84 -5.75
N TYR A 42 2.56 -6.58 -5.99
CA TYR A 42 1.50 -7.57 -6.02
C TYR A 42 1.03 -7.80 -7.46
N PHE A 43 0.92 -9.04 -7.89
CA PHE A 43 0.35 -9.44 -9.18
C PHE A 43 -0.90 -10.29 -8.96
N LEU A 44 -2.01 -9.91 -9.55
CA LEU A 44 -3.23 -10.72 -9.56
C LEU A 44 -3.18 -11.69 -10.74
N MET A 45 -2.97 -12.96 -10.43
CA MET A 45 -2.85 -14.04 -11.41
C MET A 45 -4.24 -14.50 -11.88
N GLU A 46 -5.18 -14.64 -10.96
CA GLU A 46 -6.54 -15.11 -11.22
C GLU A 46 -7.55 -14.45 -10.27
N GLY A 47 -8.80 -14.33 -10.70
CA GLY A 47 -9.89 -13.77 -9.92
C GLY A 47 -9.95 -12.25 -9.94
N GLU A 48 -10.66 -11.65 -9.00
CA GLU A 48 -10.85 -10.21 -8.89
C GLU A 48 -10.70 -9.75 -7.45
N ARG A 49 -10.11 -8.56 -7.23
CA ARG A 49 -9.89 -7.99 -5.89
C ARG A 49 -10.13 -6.49 -5.86
N TYR A 50 -10.70 -6.00 -4.77
CA TYR A 50 -10.59 -4.60 -4.42
C TYR A 50 -9.33 -4.38 -3.58
N TYR A 51 -8.53 -3.41 -3.97
CA TYR A 51 -7.28 -3.06 -3.29
C TYR A 51 -7.34 -1.60 -2.85
N PHE A 52 -7.51 -1.37 -1.55
CA PHE A 52 -7.44 -0.03 -0.97
C PHE A 52 -5.98 0.32 -0.69
N VAL A 53 -5.53 1.49 -1.15
CA VAL A 53 -4.20 2.03 -0.85
C VAL A 53 -4.35 3.50 -0.49
N ASP A 54 -3.95 3.86 0.72
CA ASP A 54 -4.05 5.19 1.33
C ASP A 54 -5.46 5.80 1.31
N GLN A 55 -5.93 6.24 0.16
CA GLN A 55 -7.19 6.96 -0.03
C GLN A 55 -7.94 6.54 -1.29
N ASN A 56 -7.43 5.55 -2.02
CA ASN A 56 -8.01 5.11 -3.28
C ASN A 56 -8.24 3.60 -3.25
N THR A 57 -9.38 3.19 -3.75
CA THR A 57 -9.69 1.78 -4.00
C THR A 57 -9.54 1.47 -5.48
N TYR A 58 -8.78 0.44 -5.78
CA TYR A 58 -8.57 -0.07 -7.13
C TYR A 58 -9.30 -1.41 -7.28
N HIS A 59 -10.02 -1.59 -8.39
CA HIS A 59 -10.55 -2.88 -8.79
C HIS A 59 -9.50 -3.57 -9.65
N LEU A 60 -8.88 -4.62 -9.12
CA LEU A 60 -7.88 -5.41 -9.82
C LEU A 60 -8.56 -6.59 -10.51
N VAL A 61 -8.20 -6.80 -11.76
CA VAL A 61 -8.58 -7.93 -12.60
C VAL A 61 -7.32 -8.74 -12.96
N PRO A 62 -7.42 -9.94 -13.51
CA PRO A 62 -6.24 -10.70 -13.98
C PRO A 62 -5.33 -9.83 -14.86
N HIS A 63 -4.04 -10.14 -14.88
CA HIS A 63 -3.00 -9.39 -15.59
C HIS A 63 -2.78 -7.95 -15.04
N THR A 64 -3.16 -7.73 -13.78
CA THR A 64 -2.87 -6.46 -13.11
C THR A 64 -1.79 -6.65 -12.04
N GLY A 65 -0.79 -5.78 -12.05
CA GLY A 65 0.14 -5.60 -10.95
C GLY A 65 -0.14 -4.28 -10.22
N ILE A 66 0.21 -4.22 -8.94
CA ILE A 66 0.16 -2.97 -8.16
C ILE A 66 1.40 -2.85 -7.30
N LEU A 67 2.09 -1.69 -7.39
CA LEU A 67 3.20 -1.35 -6.52
C LEU A 67 2.71 -0.48 -5.37
N ILE A 68 3.06 -0.89 -4.15
CA ILE A 68 2.75 -0.18 -2.93
C ILE A 68 4.04 0.30 -2.30
N GLY A 69 4.14 1.61 -2.13
CA GLY A 69 5.28 2.26 -1.48
C GLY A 69 5.37 1.92 0.00
N ARG A 70 6.54 2.21 0.59
CA ARG A 70 6.81 2.01 2.02
C ARG A 70 5.78 2.71 2.90
N ASN A 71 5.44 2.07 4.01
CA ASN A 71 4.57 2.65 5.04
C ASN A 71 3.23 3.18 4.50
N ARG A 72 2.73 2.62 3.38
CA ARG A 72 1.41 2.95 2.86
C ARG A 72 0.35 2.06 3.51
N ILE A 73 -0.76 2.66 3.91
CA ILE A 73 -1.94 1.89 4.33
C ILE A 73 -2.47 1.15 3.13
N HIS A 74 -2.58 -0.16 3.23
CA HIS A 74 -3.18 -0.95 2.18
C HIS A 74 -3.95 -2.15 2.72
N LYS A 75 -4.95 -2.57 1.95
CA LYS A 75 -5.76 -3.74 2.27
C LYS A 75 -6.42 -4.30 1.01
N THR A 76 -6.38 -5.63 0.88
CA THR A 76 -7.20 -6.32 -0.12
C THR A 76 -8.53 -6.74 0.49
N SER A 77 -9.59 -6.63 -0.30
CA SER A 77 -10.92 -7.14 0.02
C SER A 77 -11.49 -7.95 -1.12
N VAL A 78 -12.41 -8.84 -0.77
CA VAL A 78 -13.06 -9.76 -1.70
C VAL A 78 -13.92 -8.99 -2.72
N CYS A 79 -13.91 -9.44 -3.97
CA CYS A 79 -14.97 -9.14 -4.91
C CYS A 79 -16.08 -10.17 -4.67
N PRO A 80 -17.29 -9.77 -4.21
CA PRO A 80 -18.33 -10.73 -3.83
C PRO A 80 -18.78 -11.63 -4.97
N GLU A 81 -18.72 -11.13 -6.20
CA GLU A 81 -19.11 -11.86 -7.40
C GLU A 81 -18.05 -12.91 -7.82
N ASN A 82 -16.79 -12.71 -7.44
CA ASN A 82 -15.69 -13.62 -7.74
C ASN A 82 -14.74 -13.74 -6.53
N PRO A 83 -15.10 -14.52 -5.50
CA PRO A 83 -14.35 -14.57 -4.24
C PRO A 83 -13.02 -15.33 -4.35
N ALA A 84 -12.91 -16.29 -5.27
CA ALA A 84 -11.68 -17.04 -5.51
C ALA A 84 -10.63 -16.17 -6.21
N HIS A 85 -9.37 -16.32 -5.83
CA HIS A 85 -8.27 -15.59 -6.46
C HIS A 85 -6.93 -16.26 -6.24
N ARG A 86 -5.97 -15.96 -7.11
CA ARG A 86 -4.57 -16.34 -6.98
C ARG A 86 -3.68 -15.13 -7.21
N ARG A 87 -2.69 -14.96 -6.35
CA ARG A 87 -1.74 -13.83 -6.41
C ARG A 87 -0.30 -14.28 -6.32
N PHE A 88 0.59 -13.46 -6.87
CA PHE A 88 2.01 -13.48 -6.59
C PHE A 88 2.41 -12.17 -5.90
N LEU A 89 3.14 -12.26 -4.79
CA LEU A 89 3.52 -11.14 -3.95
C LEU A 89 5.03 -11.11 -3.78
N LEU A 90 5.61 -9.93 -3.93
CA LEU A 90 7.01 -9.63 -3.66
C LEU A 90 7.11 -8.51 -2.64
N GLU A 91 7.98 -8.68 -1.66
CA GLU A 91 8.33 -7.64 -0.70
C GLU A 91 9.83 -7.36 -0.82
N TYR A 92 10.17 -6.11 -1.10
CA TYR A 92 11.52 -5.62 -1.31
C TYR A 92 11.96 -4.82 -0.10
N SER A 93 13.05 -5.21 0.56
CA SER A 93 13.67 -4.42 1.61
C SER A 93 14.54 -3.31 1.02
N GLN A 94 14.70 -2.19 1.72
CA GLN A 94 15.48 -1.07 1.25
C GLN A 94 16.90 -1.48 0.80
N ASN A 95 17.58 -2.28 1.59
CA ASN A 95 18.88 -2.84 1.22
C ASN A 95 18.68 -4.26 0.67
N PRO A 96 19.15 -4.60 -0.54
CA PRO A 96 20.11 -3.88 -1.38
C PRO A 96 19.49 -2.97 -2.47
N TYR A 97 18.17 -2.87 -2.56
CA TYR A 97 17.48 -2.28 -3.72
C TYR A 97 17.70 -0.77 -3.87
N ASP A 98 17.93 -0.01 -2.78
CA ASP A 98 18.23 1.42 -2.87
C ASP A 98 19.45 1.71 -3.75
N MET A 99 20.53 0.95 -3.56
CA MET A 99 21.75 1.08 -4.35
C MET A 99 21.54 0.67 -5.81
N LEU A 100 20.81 -0.40 -6.07
CA LEU A 100 20.51 -0.89 -7.42
C LEU A 100 19.66 0.12 -8.20
N LEU A 101 18.61 0.67 -7.56
CA LEU A 101 17.75 1.68 -8.16
C LEU A 101 18.51 2.94 -8.55
N ARG A 102 19.37 3.46 -7.65
CA ARG A 102 20.24 4.60 -7.95
C ARG A 102 21.22 4.29 -9.09
N GLY A 103 21.76 3.08 -9.13
CA GLY A 103 22.64 2.62 -10.22
C GLY A 103 21.95 2.57 -11.59
N LEU A 104 20.64 2.36 -11.62
CA LEU A 104 19.80 2.41 -12.82
C LEU A 104 19.20 3.79 -13.11
N HIS A 105 19.66 4.83 -12.42
CA HIS A 105 19.20 6.22 -12.55
C HIS A 105 17.74 6.43 -12.16
N TYR A 106 17.19 5.57 -11.31
CA TYR A 106 15.94 5.83 -10.59
C TYR A 106 16.22 6.73 -9.37
N HIS A 107 15.15 7.25 -8.80
CA HIS A 107 15.21 7.83 -7.46
C HIS A 107 15.66 6.79 -6.43
N ASP A 108 15.86 7.22 -5.18
CA ASP A 108 16.06 6.29 -4.08
C ASP A 108 14.83 5.36 -3.89
N PHE A 109 14.97 4.43 -2.98
CA PHE A 109 13.96 3.40 -2.72
C PHE A 109 12.57 3.98 -2.37
N GLU A 110 12.52 5.10 -1.64
CA GLU A 110 11.27 5.78 -1.30
C GLU A 110 10.70 6.56 -2.49
N GLY A 111 11.55 7.28 -3.20
CA GLY A 111 11.19 8.01 -4.41
C GLY A 111 10.67 7.09 -5.51
N PHE A 112 11.30 5.92 -5.71
CA PHE A 112 10.82 4.89 -6.62
C PHE A 112 9.42 4.42 -6.24
N GLY A 113 9.21 4.05 -4.98
CA GLY A 113 7.90 3.62 -4.49
C GLY A 113 6.83 4.70 -4.61
N SER A 114 7.20 5.99 -4.55
CA SER A 114 6.27 7.11 -4.74
C SER A 114 5.99 7.39 -6.22
N GLU A 115 6.99 7.30 -7.08
CA GLU A 115 6.88 7.56 -8.53
C GLU A 115 6.03 6.49 -9.23
N PHE A 116 6.23 5.22 -8.88
CA PHE A 116 5.62 4.09 -9.57
C PHE A 116 4.47 3.43 -8.80
N ALA A 117 4.06 4.00 -7.66
CA ALA A 117 2.89 3.49 -6.92
C ALA A 117 1.62 3.48 -7.77
N GLY A 118 0.81 2.44 -7.55
CA GLY A 118 -0.49 2.28 -8.20
C GLY A 118 -0.56 1.05 -9.10
N PRO A 119 -1.72 0.81 -9.73
CA PRO A 119 -1.94 -0.35 -10.57
C PRO A 119 -1.40 -0.16 -12.00
N VAL A 120 -0.96 -1.26 -12.59
CA VAL A 120 -0.62 -1.41 -14.01
C VAL A 120 -1.41 -2.61 -14.56
N CYS A 121 -2.24 -2.38 -15.56
CA CYS A 121 -2.85 -3.46 -16.35
C CYS A 121 -1.89 -3.77 -17.51
N PHE A 122 -1.39 -4.98 -17.56
CA PHE A 122 -0.43 -5.42 -18.57
C PHE A 122 -1.15 -5.88 -19.84
N GLU A 123 -0.57 -5.54 -21.02
CA GLU A 123 -0.93 -6.16 -22.27
C GLU A 123 -0.50 -7.65 -22.27
N GLU A 124 -0.96 -8.45 -23.24
CA GLU A 124 -0.72 -9.89 -23.25
C GLU A 124 0.78 -10.23 -23.29
N ASP A 125 1.55 -9.59 -24.16
CA ASP A 125 3.00 -9.79 -24.30
C ASP A 125 3.77 -9.32 -23.05
N GLU A 126 3.34 -8.23 -22.42
CA GLU A 126 3.88 -7.74 -21.16
C GLU A 126 3.59 -8.74 -20.03
N TRP A 127 2.37 -9.28 -19.99
CA TRP A 127 1.97 -10.27 -19.00
C TRP A 127 2.74 -11.59 -19.15
N GLU A 128 2.93 -12.09 -20.37
CA GLU A 128 3.79 -13.23 -20.63
C GLU A 128 5.20 -13.00 -20.09
N ARG A 129 5.75 -11.80 -20.29
CA ARG A 129 7.07 -11.44 -19.74
C ARG A 129 7.07 -11.42 -18.20
N VAL A 130 6.02 -10.89 -17.54
CA VAL A 130 5.86 -10.95 -16.08
C VAL A 130 5.86 -12.40 -15.60
N CYS A 131 5.07 -13.27 -16.24
CA CYS A 131 4.98 -14.68 -15.88
C CYS A 131 6.33 -15.42 -16.03
N LEU A 132 7.08 -15.12 -17.08
CA LEU A 132 8.42 -15.66 -17.29
C LEU A 132 9.37 -15.23 -16.18
N LEU A 133 9.43 -13.93 -15.85
CA LEU A 133 10.29 -13.40 -14.80
C LEU A 133 9.94 -13.98 -13.41
N ILE A 134 8.64 -14.15 -13.12
CA ILE A 134 8.17 -14.81 -11.89
C ILE A 134 8.65 -16.26 -11.85
N THR A 135 8.54 -17.00 -12.97
CA THR A 135 8.96 -18.39 -13.05
C THR A 135 10.46 -18.54 -12.80
N GLU A 136 11.27 -17.76 -13.51
CA GLU A 136 12.73 -17.73 -13.32
C GLU A 136 13.14 -17.37 -11.88
N LEU A 137 12.45 -16.42 -11.26
CA LEU A 137 12.69 -16.06 -9.87
C LEU A 137 12.38 -17.22 -8.90
N LYS A 138 11.24 -17.92 -9.11
CA LYS A 138 10.85 -19.09 -8.32
C LYS A 138 11.86 -20.22 -8.46
N GLU A 139 12.33 -20.49 -9.67
CA GLU A 139 13.35 -21.50 -9.96
C GLU A 139 14.65 -21.21 -9.22
N LYS A 140 15.16 -19.96 -9.30
CA LYS A 140 16.36 -19.53 -8.58
C LYS A 140 16.24 -19.67 -7.08
N MET A 141 15.11 -19.25 -6.50
CA MET A 141 14.86 -19.39 -5.07
C MET A 141 14.75 -20.86 -4.65
N THR A 142 14.11 -21.70 -5.44
CA THR A 142 13.93 -23.14 -5.17
C THR A 142 15.26 -23.90 -5.28
N ALA A 143 16.09 -23.55 -6.25
CA ALA A 143 17.42 -24.13 -6.45
C ALA A 143 18.42 -23.68 -5.38
N GLY A 144 18.09 -22.68 -4.56
CA GLY A 144 19.00 -22.12 -3.57
C GLY A 144 20.18 -21.38 -4.21
N GLU A 145 19.96 -20.72 -5.34
CA GLU A 145 21.01 -19.94 -6.00
C GLU A 145 21.55 -18.83 -5.10
N GLU A 146 22.74 -18.31 -5.45
CA GLU A 146 23.35 -17.21 -4.73
C GLU A 146 22.40 -16.01 -4.60
N ARG A 147 22.47 -15.36 -3.44
CA ARG A 147 21.66 -14.16 -3.13
C ARG A 147 21.69 -13.11 -4.26
N SER A 148 22.85 -12.85 -4.83
CA SER A 148 23.02 -11.89 -5.93
C SER A 148 22.15 -12.22 -7.15
N SER A 149 22.09 -13.49 -7.54
CA SER A 149 21.26 -13.98 -8.65
C SER A 149 19.77 -13.75 -8.40
N VAL A 150 19.31 -14.05 -7.20
CA VAL A 150 17.90 -13.86 -6.79
C VAL A 150 17.54 -12.37 -6.71
N VAL A 151 18.41 -11.55 -6.10
CA VAL A 151 18.21 -10.09 -5.95
C VAL A 151 18.16 -9.39 -7.29
N LEU A 152 19.07 -9.74 -8.22
CA LEU A 152 19.07 -9.17 -9.57
C LEU A 152 17.83 -9.56 -10.37
N LYS A 153 17.32 -10.79 -10.21
CA LYS A 153 16.07 -11.20 -10.85
C LYS A 153 14.85 -10.44 -10.27
N GLY A 154 14.84 -10.22 -8.96
CA GLY A 154 13.85 -9.34 -8.33
C GLY A 154 13.93 -7.90 -8.84
N MET A 155 15.16 -7.38 -9.07
CA MET A 155 15.36 -6.04 -9.65
C MET A 155 14.85 -5.97 -11.09
N GLU A 156 15.10 -6.98 -11.93
CA GLU A 156 14.59 -7.05 -13.29
C GLU A 156 13.07 -6.96 -13.33
N LEU A 157 12.38 -7.64 -12.42
CA LEU A 157 10.92 -7.62 -12.34
C LEU A 157 10.40 -6.25 -11.88
N LEU A 158 11.08 -5.61 -10.94
CA LEU A 158 10.75 -4.27 -10.47
C LEU A 158 10.96 -3.20 -11.54
N ASP A 159 12.08 -3.29 -12.29
CA ASP A 159 12.40 -2.42 -13.43
C ASP A 159 11.37 -2.58 -14.55
N PHE A 160 11.02 -3.81 -14.91
CA PHE A 160 10.01 -4.08 -15.93
C PHE A 160 8.64 -3.47 -15.54
N TYR A 161 8.24 -3.62 -14.27
CA TYR A 161 7.03 -2.97 -13.77
C TYR A 161 7.09 -1.44 -13.95
N ALA A 162 8.22 -0.81 -13.61
CA ALA A 162 8.40 0.64 -13.72
C ALA A 162 8.33 1.11 -15.18
N ILE A 163 8.90 0.36 -16.13
CA ILE A 163 8.81 0.65 -17.57
C ILE A 163 7.35 0.64 -18.02
N CYS A 164 6.59 -0.40 -17.67
CA CYS A 164 5.17 -0.49 -17.99
C CYS A 164 4.35 0.64 -17.33
N ALA A 165 4.63 0.95 -16.06
CA ALA A 165 3.96 2.03 -15.36
C ALA A 165 4.19 3.41 -16.01
N ARG A 166 5.42 3.70 -16.47
CA ARG A 166 5.72 4.94 -17.22
C ARG A 166 4.94 5.00 -18.53
N ARG A 167 4.89 3.90 -19.29
CA ARG A 167 4.16 3.83 -20.55
C ARG A 167 2.69 4.16 -20.33
N ARG A 168 2.04 3.52 -19.34
CA ARG A 168 0.62 3.77 -19.02
C ARG A 168 0.35 5.20 -18.58
N LYS A 169 1.27 5.83 -17.82
CA LYS A 169 1.13 7.24 -17.45
C LYS A 169 1.18 8.17 -18.67
N MET A 170 2.02 7.88 -19.66
CA MET A 170 2.10 8.67 -20.91
C MET A 170 0.85 8.51 -21.77
N GLU A 171 0.30 7.29 -21.88
CA GLU A 171 -0.90 6.98 -22.64
C GLU A 171 -2.18 7.55 -22.00
N ASN A 172 -2.24 7.57 -20.67
CA ASN A 172 -3.41 7.97 -19.89
C ASN A 172 -3.35 9.40 -19.32
N SER A 173 -2.51 10.27 -19.85
CA SER A 173 -2.43 11.67 -19.39
C SER A 173 -3.79 12.39 -19.55
N GLY A 174 -4.71 12.16 -18.60
CA GLY A 174 -6.04 12.78 -18.55
C GLY A 174 -7.19 11.89 -18.08
N LYS A 175 -6.97 10.61 -17.84
CA LYS A 175 -8.02 9.73 -17.25
C LYS A 175 -7.59 9.23 -15.88
N PRO A 176 -8.33 9.53 -14.81
CA PRO A 176 -8.09 8.87 -13.53
C PRO A 176 -8.35 7.37 -13.71
N GLN A 177 -7.36 6.52 -13.40
CA GLN A 177 -7.56 5.09 -13.22
C GLN A 177 -8.31 4.87 -11.90
N GLY A 178 -9.62 5.07 -11.93
CA GLY A 178 -10.54 4.85 -10.83
C GLY A 178 -11.64 3.90 -11.24
N LEU A 179 -12.26 3.28 -10.27
CA LEU A 179 -13.44 2.45 -10.41
C LEU A 179 -14.42 3.00 -11.47
N VAL A 180 -14.82 2.15 -12.41
CA VAL A 180 -15.92 2.50 -13.35
C VAL A 180 -17.22 2.45 -12.55
N PRO A 181 -17.97 3.58 -12.39
CA PRO A 181 -19.18 3.57 -11.58
C PRO A 181 -20.26 2.70 -12.23
N GLY A 182 -20.72 1.69 -11.53
CA GLY A 182 -21.78 0.82 -12.06
C GLY A 182 -22.52 -0.04 -11.04
N LYS A 183 -21.81 -0.52 -10.02
CA LYS A 183 -22.39 -1.42 -9.00
C LYS A 183 -22.50 -0.73 -7.64
N GLU A 184 -23.46 -1.13 -6.81
CA GLU A 184 -23.63 -0.61 -5.43
C GLU A 184 -22.34 -0.77 -4.61
N THR A 185 -21.59 -1.85 -4.82
CA THR A 185 -20.30 -2.11 -4.19
C THR A 185 -19.27 -1.03 -4.56
N GLU A 186 -19.20 -0.63 -5.83
CA GLU A 186 -18.30 0.42 -6.31
C GLU A 186 -18.65 1.79 -5.72
N ARG A 187 -19.95 2.09 -5.61
CA ARG A 187 -20.42 3.35 -5.00
C ARG A 187 -20.00 3.47 -3.53
N ILE A 188 -20.07 2.38 -2.75
CA ILE A 188 -19.63 2.44 -1.35
C ILE A 188 -18.11 2.60 -1.25
N HIS A 189 -17.33 1.94 -2.11
CA HIS A 189 -15.87 2.14 -2.17
C HIS A 189 -15.55 3.61 -2.49
N GLN A 190 -16.22 4.21 -3.47
CA GLN A 190 -16.04 5.61 -3.83
C GLN A 190 -16.33 6.55 -2.65
N VAL A 191 -17.44 6.35 -1.93
CA VAL A 191 -17.76 7.16 -0.73
C VAL A 191 -16.69 7.01 0.35
N ILE A 192 -16.17 5.81 0.56
CA ILE A 192 -15.09 5.58 1.55
C ILE A 192 -13.78 6.24 1.10
N ASP A 193 -13.46 6.20 -0.19
CA ASP A 193 -12.30 6.89 -0.75
C ASP A 193 -12.43 8.41 -0.58
N GLU A 194 -13.59 9.00 -0.85
CA GLU A 194 -13.87 10.42 -0.63
C GLU A 194 -13.71 10.80 0.86
N ILE A 195 -14.18 9.96 1.79
CA ILE A 195 -13.98 10.16 3.22
C ILE A 195 -12.49 10.11 3.57
N ALA A 196 -11.75 9.12 3.04
CA ALA A 196 -10.32 8.99 3.30
C ALA A 196 -9.53 10.20 2.77
N GLN A 197 -9.86 10.68 1.58
CA GLN A 197 -9.29 11.91 0.99
C GLN A 197 -9.58 13.13 1.86
N TYR A 198 -10.82 13.29 2.30
CA TYR A 198 -11.20 14.38 3.21
C TYR A 198 -10.41 14.36 4.51
N LEU A 199 -10.27 13.19 5.13
CA LEU A 199 -9.49 13.01 6.35
C LEU A 199 -8.01 13.37 6.16
N GLN A 200 -7.43 13.10 4.99
CA GLN A 200 -6.05 13.49 4.69
C GLN A 200 -5.90 15.00 4.51
N GLN A 201 -6.81 15.62 3.78
CA GLN A 201 -6.78 17.07 3.51
C GLN A 201 -7.04 17.91 4.76
N HIS A 202 -7.93 17.43 5.65
CA HIS A 202 -8.40 18.16 6.84
C HIS A 202 -7.86 17.57 8.16
N CYS A 203 -6.80 16.76 8.14
CA CYS A 203 -6.32 16.03 9.31
C CYS A 203 -5.95 16.95 10.51
N SER A 204 -5.59 18.19 10.26
CA SER A 204 -5.26 19.17 11.30
C SER A 204 -6.49 19.74 12.03
N GLU A 205 -7.67 19.55 11.46
CA GLU A 205 -8.92 20.07 12.00
C GLU A 205 -9.55 19.13 13.04
N SER A 206 -10.50 19.67 13.80
CA SER A 206 -11.33 18.84 14.69
C SER A 206 -12.43 18.17 13.87
N ILE A 207 -12.29 16.87 13.63
CA ILE A 207 -13.23 16.09 12.83
C ILE A 207 -14.12 15.24 13.73
N ARG A 208 -15.44 15.37 13.58
CA ARG A 208 -16.45 14.56 14.28
C ARG A 208 -17.08 13.56 13.31
N LEU A 209 -17.38 12.36 13.80
CA LEU A 209 -18.01 11.32 12.97
C LEU A 209 -19.39 11.72 12.47
N ASP A 210 -20.13 12.51 13.25
CA ASP A 210 -21.47 12.97 12.86
C ASP A 210 -21.40 13.98 11.72
N ASP A 211 -20.37 14.86 11.71
CA ASP A 211 -20.13 15.81 10.63
C ASP A 211 -19.77 15.09 9.32
N LEU A 212 -18.93 14.05 9.41
CA LEU A 212 -18.59 13.21 8.25
C LEU A 212 -19.85 12.50 7.71
N SER A 213 -20.67 11.90 8.59
CA SER A 213 -21.85 11.20 8.15
C SER A 213 -22.86 12.11 7.45
N ALA A 214 -23.03 13.33 7.95
CA ALA A 214 -23.88 14.35 7.31
C ALA A 214 -23.31 14.81 5.96
N ARG A 215 -21.98 15.07 5.91
CA ARG A 215 -21.29 15.54 4.71
C ARG A 215 -21.35 14.56 3.54
N PHE A 216 -21.17 13.27 3.82
CA PHE A 216 -21.12 12.21 2.80
C PHE A 216 -22.45 11.46 2.62
N TYR A 217 -23.54 11.96 3.22
CA TYR A 217 -24.88 11.38 3.12
C TYR A 217 -24.94 9.88 3.42
N ILE A 218 -24.14 9.43 4.41
CA ILE A 218 -24.09 8.04 4.86
C ILE A 218 -24.36 7.96 6.36
N SER A 219 -25.18 7.00 6.81
CA SER A 219 -25.40 6.83 8.25
C SER A 219 -24.09 6.50 8.98
N ARG A 220 -23.91 7.04 10.20
CA ARG A 220 -22.71 6.84 11.01
C ARG A 220 -22.36 5.34 11.18
N SER A 221 -23.36 4.50 11.42
CA SER A 221 -23.16 3.06 11.59
C SER A 221 -22.65 2.41 10.29
N ARG A 222 -23.26 2.72 9.13
CA ARG A 222 -22.83 2.22 7.82
C ARG A 222 -21.43 2.72 7.48
N MET A 223 -21.17 4.00 7.69
CA MET A 223 -19.85 4.62 7.46
C MET A 223 -18.76 3.91 8.27
N THR A 224 -18.91 3.80 9.59
CA THR A 224 -17.89 3.20 10.46
C THR A 224 -17.66 1.73 10.16
N TYR A 225 -18.71 0.99 9.86
CA TYR A 225 -18.62 -0.41 9.46
C TYR A 225 -17.89 -0.57 8.12
N MET A 226 -18.37 0.11 7.07
CA MET A 226 -17.79 -0.01 5.71
C MET A 226 -16.37 0.55 5.63
N PHE A 227 -16.10 1.66 6.32
CA PHE A 227 -14.77 2.22 6.39
C PHE A 227 -13.76 1.20 6.96
N LYS A 228 -14.14 0.52 8.05
CA LYS A 228 -13.31 -0.54 8.64
C LYS A 228 -13.18 -1.76 7.73
N GLN A 229 -14.27 -2.15 7.04
CA GLN A 229 -14.23 -3.29 6.10
C GLN A 229 -13.30 -3.02 4.92
N ILE A 230 -13.37 -1.84 4.35
CA ILE A 230 -12.60 -1.47 3.14
C ILE A 230 -11.15 -1.10 3.48
N THR A 231 -10.95 -0.22 4.47
CA THR A 231 -9.61 0.30 4.80
C THR A 231 -8.83 -0.56 5.82
N GLY A 232 -9.53 -1.36 6.60
CA GLY A 232 -8.96 -2.09 7.75
C GLY A 232 -8.85 -1.27 9.03
N PHE A 233 -9.16 0.02 9.00
CA PHE A 233 -9.07 0.95 10.12
C PHE A 233 -10.44 1.48 10.50
N THR A 234 -10.63 1.78 11.76
CA THR A 234 -11.71 2.71 12.13
C THR A 234 -11.36 4.11 11.62
N VAL A 235 -12.34 4.96 11.41
CA VAL A 235 -12.13 6.36 10.98
C VAL A 235 -11.15 7.09 11.90
N VAL A 236 -11.24 6.88 13.22
CA VAL A 236 -10.37 7.52 14.23
C VAL A 236 -8.93 7.00 14.15
N GLU A 237 -8.75 5.69 13.95
CA GLU A 237 -7.42 5.11 13.77
C GLU A 237 -6.76 5.60 12.49
N TYR A 238 -7.52 5.67 11.39
CA TYR A 238 -7.04 6.19 10.12
C TYR A 238 -6.63 7.66 10.23
N LEU A 239 -7.47 8.51 10.84
CA LEU A 239 -7.15 9.91 11.07
C LEU A 239 -5.88 10.06 11.94
N SER A 240 -5.74 9.22 12.98
CA SER A 240 -4.54 9.23 13.83
C SER A 240 -3.29 8.85 13.04
N PHE A 241 -3.37 7.87 12.14
CA PHE A 241 -2.28 7.50 11.25
C PHE A 241 -1.90 8.64 10.30
N VAL A 242 -2.86 9.27 9.64
CA VAL A 242 -2.61 10.42 8.73
C VAL A 242 -1.91 11.56 9.49
N ARG A 243 -2.34 11.85 10.72
CA ARG A 243 -1.70 12.85 11.60
C ARG A 243 -0.26 12.50 11.95
N VAL A 244 0.02 11.22 12.24
CA VAL A 244 1.39 10.74 12.47
C VAL A 244 2.25 10.96 11.25
N ARG A 245 1.78 10.61 10.04
CA ARG A 245 2.52 10.84 8.78
C ARG A 245 2.82 12.32 8.55
N LYS A 246 1.86 13.21 8.86
CA LYS A 246 2.11 14.66 8.83
C LYS A 246 3.18 15.07 9.84
N ALA A 247 3.13 14.53 11.05
CA ALA A 247 4.13 14.83 12.10
C ALA A 247 5.52 14.30 11.72
N GLU A 248 5.65 13.11 11.12
CA GLU A 248 6.93 12.58 10.62
C GLU A 248 7.60 13.57 9.65
N ARG A 249 6.83 14.07 8.67
CA ARG A 249 7.31 15.07 7.72
C ARG A 249 7.76 16.36 8.42
N LEU A 250 6.93 16.92 9.31
CA LEU A 250 7.28 18.14 10.06
C LEU A 250 8.52 17.95 10.93
N LEU A 251 8.71 16.76 11.52
CA LEU A 251 9.90 16.42 12.30
C LEU A 251 11.19 16.43 11.47
N CYS A 252 11.11 16.01 10.20
CA CYS A 252 12.24 15.99 9.28
C CYS A 252 12.51 17.38 8.66
N GLU A 253 11.46 18.10 8.29
CA GLU A 253 11.55 19.32 7.48
C GLU A 253 11.64 20.62 8.31
N THR A 254 11.28 20.58 9.61
CA THR A 254 11.20 21.81 10.43
C THR A 254 11.92 21.70 11.78
N GLU A 255 12.25 22.84 12.38
CA GLU A 255 12.79 22.94 13.76
C GLU A 255 11.69 23.16 14.82
N LEU A 256 10.43 23.07 14.45
CA LEU A 256 9.31 23.31 15.37
C LEU A 256 9.42 22.45 16.64
N PRO A 257 9.06 22.99 17.81
CA PRO A 257 8.93 22.21 19.03
C PRO A 257 7.96 21.05 18.87
N ILE A 258 8.18 19.97 19.60
CA ILE A 258 7.32 18.77 19.54
C ILE A 258 5.86 19.11 19.85
N THR A 259 5.63 20.07 20.76
CA THR A 259 4.30 20.56 21.13
C THR A 259 3.59 21.24 19.96
N GLU A 260 4.32 22.06 19.19
CA GLU A 260 3.77 22.72 18.00
C GLU A 260 3.50 21.72 16.89
N ILE A 261 4.42 20.77 16.64
CA ILE A 261 4.19 19.68 15.66
C ILE A 261 2.95 18.88 16.01
N ALA A 262 2.72 18.58 17.29
CA ALA A 262 1.49 17.90 17.71
C ALA A 262 0.24 18.69 17.30
N GLY A 263 0.23 19.99 17.54
CA GLY A 263 -0.86 20.89 17.16
C GLY A 263 -1.05 20.97 15.64
N GLU A 264 0.02 21.24 14.89
CA GLU A 264 0.02 21.33 13.42
C GLU A 264 -0.41 20.01 12.75
N ALA A 265 -0.08 18.89 13.37
CA ALA A 265 -0.55 17.58 12.91
C ALA A 265 -2.02 17.29 13.29
N GLY A 266 -2.65 18.15 14.11
CA GLY A 266 -4.05 18.03 14.50
C GLY A 266 -4.29 17.24 15.79
N PHE A 267 -3.27 17.00 16.62
CA PHE A 267 -3.44 16.38 17.93
C PHE A 267 -3.77 17.45 18.97
N GLY A 268 -4.92 17.33 19.62
CA GLY A 268 -5.32 18.23 20.70
C GLY A 268 -4.58 18.00 22.02
N ASN A 269 -3.76 16.96 22.14
CA ASN A 269 -3.02 16.60 23.35
C ASN A 269 -1.67 15.98 23.01
N VAL A 270 -0.59 16.56 23.52
CA VAL A 270 0.80 16.15 23.25
C VAL A 270 1.11 14.75 23.78
N THR A 271 0.65 14.42 24.98
CA THR A 271 0.88 13.08 25.56
C THR A 271 0.20 11.98 24.74
N TYR A 272 -1.02 12.26 24.24
CA TYR A 272 -1.70 11.35 23.31
C TYR A 272 -0.92 11.22 21.99
N PHE A 273 -0.44 12.34 21.44
CA PHE A 273 0.41 12.37 20.26
C PHE A 273 1.65 11.49 20.44
N GLU A 274 2.44 11.69 21.47
CA GLU A 274 3.67 10.94 21.71
C GLU A 274 3.43 9.44 21.81
N ARG A 275 2.35 9.05 22.49
CA ARG A 275 1.94 7.63 22.59
C ARG A 275 1.60 7.05 21.23
N VAL A 276 0.75 7.72 20.45
CA VAL A 276 0.31 7.25 19.12
C VAL A 276 1.49 7.22 18.16
N PHE A 277 2.32 8.27 18.17
CA PHE A 277 3.51 8.37 17.33
C PHE A 277 4.50 7.23 17.61
N ARG A 278 4.80 6.99 18.90
CA ARG A 278 5.68 5.88 19.30
C ARG A 278 5.11 4.51 18.93
N THR A 279 3.81 4.31 19.06
CA THR A 279 3.15 3.08 18.65
C THR A 279 3.26 2.85 17.14
N ALA A 280 3.17 3.91 16.34
CA ALA A 280 3.21 3.82 14.88
C ALA A 280 4.65 3.69 14.32
N THR A 281 5.63 4.39 14.94
CA THR A 281 7.00 4.50 14.39
C THR A 281 8.04 3.69 15.15
N GLY A 282 7.68 3.17 16.32
CA GLY A 282 8.62 2.50 17.25
C GLY A 282 9.52 3.48 18.03
N LEU A 283 9.51 4.78 17.72
CA LEU A 283 10.38 5.80 18.29
C LEU A 283 9.59 6.96 18.89
N ALA A 284 10.12 7.58 19.95
CA ALA A 284 9.57 8.85 20.40
C ALA A 284 9.86 9.97 19.35
N PRO A 285 9.01 11.01 19.22
CA PRO A 285 9.15 12.04 18.19
C PRO A 285 10.54 12.68 18.15
N LEU A 286 11.14 12.99 19.30
CA LEU A 286 12.49 13.57 19.36
C LEU A 286 13.58 12.59 18.90
N GLN A 287 13.43 11.30 19.20
CA GLN A 287 14.36 10.27 18.74
C GLN A 287 14.24 10.06 17.22
N TYR A 288 13.01 10.09 16.71
CA TYR A 288 12.72 10.02 15.29
C TYR A 288 13.38 11.17 14.52
N ARG A 289 13.22 12.41 14.99
CA ARG A 289 13.89 13.60 14.44
C ARG A 289 15.41 13.43 14.38
N LYS A 290 16.04 13.04 15.49
CA LYS A 290 17.50 12.85 15.55
C LYS A 290 17.99 11.79 14.57
N LYS A 291 17.26 10.69 14.43
CA LYS A 291 17.64 9.58 13.55
C LYS A 291 17.55 9.95 12.06
N ASN A 292 16.47 10.65 11.66
CA ASN A 292 16.17 10.87 10.24
C ASN A 292 16.67 12.21 9.68
N ARG A 293 17.25 13.10 10.51
CA ARG A 293 17.94 14.32 10.05
C ARG A 293 19.44 14.16 9.90
N ASN A 294 20.02 13.14 10.51
CA ASN A 294 21.45 12.84 10.42
C ASN A 294 21.76 11.76 9.37
N ALA A 295 20.77 11.35 8.60
CA ALA A 295 20.86 10.43 7.46
C ALA A 295 20.69 11.21 6.15
#